data_4b2d039389e692b7771297564459c779
#
_entry.id   4b2d039389e692b7771297564459c779
#
_cell.length_a   1.000
_cell.length_b   1.000
_cell.length_c   1.000
_cell.angle_alpha   90.00
_cell.angle_beta   90.00
_cell.angle_gamma   90.00
#
_symmetry.space_group_name_H-M   'P 1'
#
loop_
_entity.id
_entity.type
_entity.pdbx_description
1 polymer ?
#
loop_
_entity_poly.entity_id
_entity_poly.type
_entity_poly.pdbx_seq_one_letter_code
_entity_poly.pdbx_strand_id
1 'polypeptide(L)'
;MNKKYLFLILIIILCSCQTVSKKIDENVQKEERELSKLLNSSEDELKIEMGNPDRIIFKEGNRNRFYVYKSEKFKIKCERIFEIDQNNSVVGFTSKNCF
;
A
#
# COMPACT_ATOMS: atom_id res chain seq x y z
N MET A 1 -29.33 -0.30 39.17
CA MET A 1 -28.16 -0.59 38.36
C MET A 1 -26.93 0.14 38.90
N ASN A 2 -25.90 -0.60 39.21
CA ASN A 2 -24.71 0.01 39.77
C ASN A 2 -23.87 0.72 38.68
N LYS A 3 -23.44 1.94 38.97
CA LYS A 3 -22.61 2.73 38.07
C LYS A 3 -21.31 2.00 37.67
N LYS A 4 -20.83 1.06 38.46
CA LYS A 4 -19.65 0.24 38.21
C LYS A 4 -19.80 -0.68 37.00
N TYR A 5 -20.97 -1.26 36.79
CA TYR A 5 -21.24 -2.14 35.64
C TYR A 5 -21.30 -1.37 34.32
N LEU A 6 -21.86 -0.18 34.33
CA LEU A 6 -21.89 0.70 33.14
C LEU A 6 -20.47 1.11 32.70
N PHE A 7 -19.60 1.37 33.65
CA PHE A 7 -18.21 1.73 33.38
C PHE A 7 -17.42 0.56 32.79
N LEU A 8 -17.65 -0.66 33.31
CA LEU A 8 -17.03 -1.89 32.79
C LEU A 8 -17.46 -2.20 31.36
N ILE A 9 -18.72 -2.03 31.03
CA ILE A 9 -19.27 -2.25 29.69
C ILE A 9 -18.65 -1.24 28.69
N LEU A 10 -18.49 0.01 29.10
CA LEU A 10 -17.90 1.06 28.28
C LEU A 10 -16.43 0.76 27.95
N ILE A 11 -15.67 0.25 28.91
CA ILE A 11 -14.25 -0.13 28.72
C ILE A 11 -14.13 -1.30 27.73
N ILE A 12 -15.02 -2.29 27.80
CA ILE A 12 -15.00 -3.45 26.87
C ILE A 12 -15.28 -3.01 25.43
N ILE A 13 -16.19 -2.07 25.22
CA ILE A 13 -16.51 -1.54 23.89
C ILE A 13 -15.30 -0.79 23.27
N LEU A 14 -14.58 0.00 24.08
CA LEU A 14 -13.38 0.72 23.64
C LEU A 14 -12.23 -0.21 23.23
N CYS A 15 -12.04 -1.32 23.94
CA CYS A 15 -11.02 -2.32 23.63
C CYS A 15 -11.28 -3.02 22.30
N SER A 16 -12.54 -3.30 21.93
CA SER A 16 -12.86 -3.96 20.66
C SER A 16 -12.57 -3.09 19.44
N CYS A 17 -12.74 -1.78 19.53
CA CYS A 17 -12.41 -0.84 18.45
C CYS A 17 -10.89 -0.79 18.16
N GLN A 18 -10.07 -0.83 19.18
CA GLN A 18 -8.62 -0.82 19.03
C GLN A 18 -8.08 -2.08 18.35
N THR A 19 -8.68 -3.24 18.59
CA THR A 19 -8.28 -4.51 17.99
C THR A 19 -8.51 -4.52 16.48
N VAL A 20 -9.61 -3.95 15.99
CA VAL A 20 -9.91 -3.87 14.55
C VAL A 20 -8.92 -2.94 13.84
N SER A 21 -8.60 -1.79 14.39
CA SER A 21 -7.63 -0.85 13.84
C SER A 21 -6.24 -1.47 13.71
N LYS A 22 -5.79 -2.25 14.69
CA LYS A 22 -4.51 -2.94 14.66
C LYS A 22 -4.39 -3.93 13.51
N LYS A 23 -5.42 -4.71 13.22
CA LYS A 23 -5.41 -5.69 12.12
C LYS A 23 -5.29 -5.04 10.75
N ILE A 24 -5.95 -3.92 10.54
CA ILE A 24 -5.87 -3.16 9.28
C ILE A 24 -4.45 -2.62 9.09
N ASP A 25 -3.86 -2.02 10.12
CA ASP A 25 -2.50 -1.48 10.07
C ASP A 25 -1.45 -2.56 9.82
N GLU A 26 -1.60 -3.75 10.43
CA GLU A 26 -0.69 -4.88 10.19
C GLU A 26 -0.73 -5.36 8.74
N ASN A 27 -1.92 -5.46 8.13
CA ASN A 27 -2.08 -5.88 6.75
C ASN A 27 -1.46 -4.87 5.77
N VAL A 28 -1.65 -3.58 6.00
CA VAL A 28 -1.05 -2.52 5.19
C VAL A 28 0.47 -2.54 5.29
N GLN A 29 1.02 -2.66 6.50
CA GLN A 29 2.47 -2.73 6.71
C GLN A 29 3.11 -3.96 6.06
N LYS A 30 2.43 -5.10 6.10
CA LYS A 30 2.91 -6.34 5.47
C LYS A 30 2.99 -6.18 3.96
N GLU A 31 1.97 -5.59 3.34
CA GLU A 31 1.91 -5.35 1.90
C GLU A 31 2.99 -4.36 1.47
N GLU A 32 3.18 -3.27 2.21
CA GLU A 32 4.23 -2.30 1.94
C GLU A 32 5.63 -2.92 2.05
N ARG A 33 5.85 -3.81 3.01
CA ARG A 33 7.12 -4.53 3.14
C ARG A 33 7.41 -5.44 1.96
N GLU A 34 6.41 -6.15 1.45
CA GLU A 34 6.55 -7.01 0.27
C GLU A 34 6.87 -6.19 -0.98
N LEU A 35 6.22 -5.04 -1.15
CA LEU A 35 6.45 -4.17 -2.29
C LEU A 35 7.77 -3.41 -2.19
N SER A 36 8.21 -3.05 -0.98
CA SER A 36 9.49 -2.37 -0.80
C SER A 36 10.70 -3.26 -1.08
N LYS A 37 10.54 -4.59 -1.11
CA LYS A 37 11.57 -5.52 -1.56
C LYS A 37 11.89 -5.34 -3.05
N LEU A 38 10.96 -4.77 -3.82
CA LEU A 38 11.16 -4.47 -5.22
C LEU A 38 12.01 -3.22 -5.45
N LEU A 39 12.23 -2.40 -4.41
CA LEU A 39 13.15 -1.28 -4.50
C LEU A 39 14.57 -1.80 -4.77
N ASN A 40 15.29 -1.13 -5.66
CA ASN A 40 16.61 -1.52 -6.17
C ASN A 40 16.59 -2.78 -7.05
N SER A 41 15.42 -3.35 -7.35
CA SER A 41 15.32 -4.42 -8.33
C SER A 41 15.34 -3.84 -9.76
N SER A 42 15.55 -4.71 -10.75
CA SER A 42 15.49 -4.30 -12.14
C SER A 42 14.05 -4.17 -12.65
N GLU A 43 13.87 -3.45 -13.76
CA GLU A 43 12.59 -3.35 -14.46
C GLU A 43 12.04 -4.75 -14.82
N ASP A 44 12.90 -5.66 -15.25
CA ASP A 44 12.50 -7.02 -15.61
C ASP A 44 11.98 -7.79 -14.39
N GLU A 45 12.63 -7.65 -13.25
CA GLU A 45 12.17 -8.28 -11.99
C GLU A 45 10.82 -7.72 -11.56
N LEU A 46 10.60 -6.41 -11.72
CA LEU A 46 9.32 -5.78 -11.44
C LEU A 46 8.21 -6.36 -12.33
N LYS A 47 8.47 -6.55 -13.61
CA LYS A 47 7.50 -7.13 -14.54
C LYS A 47 7.20 -8.60 -14.24
N ILE A 48 8.16 -9.34 -13.72
CA ILE A 48 7.96 -10.73 -13.30
C ILE A 48 7.01 -10.78 -12.10
N GLU A 49 7.19 -9.90 -11.11
CA GLU A 49 6.38 -9.88 -9.90
C GLU A 49 5.01 -9.25 -10.10
N MET A 50 4.94 -8.14 -10.82
CA MET A 50 3.72 -7.34 -10.94
C MET A 50 3.04 -7.46 -12.30
N GLY A 51 3.68 -8.05 -13.29
CA GLY A 51 3.20 -8.08 -14.66
C GLY A 51 3.47 -6.76 -15.40
N ASN A 52 2.81 -6.58 -16.53
CA ASN A 52 2.91 -5.33 -17.28
C ASN A 52 2.11 -4.22 -16.58
N PRO A 53 2.62 -2.98 -16.56
CA PRO A 53 1.89 -1.87 -15.96
C PRO A 53 0.64 -1.51 -16.78
N ASP A 54 -0.38 -1.00 -16.10
CA ASP A 54 -1.59 -0.51 -16.77
C ASP A 54 -1.31 0.74 -17.61
N ARG A 55 -0.37 1.56 -17.16
CA ARG A 55 0.13 2.68 -17.95
C ARG A 55 1.53 3.08 -17.48
N ILE A 56 2.24 3.79 -18.34
CA ILE A 56 3.55 4.36 -18.04
C ILE A 56 3.43 5.88 -18.13
N ILE A 57 3.86 6.58 -17.07
CA ILE A 57 3.79 8.04 -17.02
C ILE A 57 5.22 8.61 -17.15
N PHE A 58 5.33 9.66 -17.95
CA PHE A 58 6.55 10.47 -18.09
C PHE A 58 6.23 11.86 -17.56
N LYS A 59 6.98 12.31 -16.57
CA LYS A 59 6.81 13.66 -16.01
C LYS A 59 7.78 14.63 -16.68
N GLU A 60 7.29 15.83 -17.01
CA GLU A 60 8.10 16.89 -17.60
C GLU A 60 9.25 17.25 -16.67
N GLY A 61 10.46 17.35 -17.20
CA GLY A 61 11.67 17.63 -16.42
C GLY A 61 12.24 16.46 -15.65
N ASN A 62 11.60 15.29 -15.68
CA ASN A 62 12.07 14.08 -15.04
C ASN A 62 12.39 13.02 -16.10
N ARG A 63 13.58 12.44 -16.05
CA ARG A 63 14.00 11.40 -16.99
C ARG A 63 13.54 10.00 -16.61
N ASN A 64 12.99 9.82 -15.42
CA ASN A 64 12.54 8.52 -14.93
C ASN A 64 11.16 8.20 -15.47
N ARG A 65 10.86 6.91 -15.57
CA ARG A 65 9.55 6.40 -15.97
C ARG A 65 8.78 6.00 -14.71
N PHE A 66 7.45 6.14 -14.75
CA PHE A 66 6.58 5.77 -13.66
C PHE A 66 5.61 4.69 -14.13
N TYR A 67 5.76 3.48 -13.60
CA TYR A 67 4.87 2.36 -13.89
C TYR A 67 3.70 2.40 -12.95
N VAL A 68 2.49 2.49 -13.50
CA VAL A 68 1.24 2.56 -12.73
C VAL A 68 0.51 1.24 -12.83
N TYR A 69 0.28 0.62 -11.68
CA TYR A 69 -0.51 -0.60 -11.53
C TYR A 69 -1.79 -0.27 -10.79
N LYS A 70 -2.93 -0.58 -11.42
CA LYS A 70 -4.25 -0.35 -10.83
C LYS A 70 -4.85 -1.64 -10.33
N SER A 71 -5.46 -1.59 -9.15
CA SER A 71 -6.31 -2.66 -8.65
C SER A 71 -7.56 -2.08 -8.02
N GLU A 72 -8.65 -2.85 -8.00
CA GLU A 72 -9.90 -2.41 -7.41
C GLU A 72 -10.32 -3.41 -6.34
N LYS A 73 -10.64 -2.89 -5.16
CA LYS A 73 -11.14 -3.68 -4.05
C LYS A 73 -12.27 -2.91 -3.36
N PHE A 74 -13.45 -3.51 -3.24
CA PHE A 74 -14.64 -2.88 -2.66
C PHE A 74 -15.00 -1.53 -3.30
N LYS A 75 -14.92 -1.41 -4.62
CA LYS A 75 -15.15 -0.18 -5.39
C LYS A 75 -14.13 0.93 -5.12
N ILE A 76 -13.08 0.65 -4.38
CA ILE A 76 -11.99 1.57 -4.14
C ILE A 76 -10.84 1.22 -5.08
N LYS A 77 -10.41 2.20 -5.86
CA LYS A 77 -9.33 2.03 -6.82
C LYS A 77 -7.99 2.29 -6.12
N CYS A 78 -7.15 1.27 -6.08
CA CYS A 78 -5.79 1.36 -5.58
C CYS A 78 -4.84 1.57 -6.75
N GLU A 79 -3.93 2.53 -6.62
CA GLU A 79 -2.86 2.73 -7.58
C GLU A 79 -1.51 2.55 -6.90
N ARG A 80 -0.66 1.71 -7.48
CA ARG A 80 0.73 1.54 -7.08
C ARG A 80 1.63 2.06 -8.19
N ILE A 81 2.54 2.94 -7.82
CA ILE A 81 3.40 3.64 -8.77
C ILE A 81 4.84 3.33 -8.44
N PHE A 82 5.57 2.76 -9.40
CA PHE A 82 6.99 2.46 -9.28
C PHE A 82 7.78 3.40 -10.17
N GLU A 83 8.75 4.10 -9.58
CA GLU A 83 9.65 4.96 -10.33
C GLU A 83 10.86 4.16 -10.81
N ILE A 84 11.12 4.22 -12.10
CA ILE A 84 12.22 3.48 -12.76
C ILE A 84 13.20 4.48 -13.35
N ASP A 85 14.47 4.36 -12.99
CA ASP A 85 15.50 5.26 -13.44
C ASP A 85 16.04 4.91 -14.83
N GLN A 86 17.02 5.65 -15.29
CA GLN A 86 17.64 5.46 -16.60
C GLN A 86 18.45 4.16 -16.71
N ASN A 87 18.83 3.56 -15.59
CA ASN A 87 19.51 2.27 -15.52
C ASN A 87 18.53 1.10 -15.45
N ASN A 88 17.24 1.34 -15.65
CA ASN A 88 16.17 0.35 -15.56
C ASN A 88 16.08 -0.30 -14.16
N SER A 89 16.32 0.50 -13.12
CA SER A 89 16.21 0.08 -11.73
C SER A 89 15.06 0.79 -11.04
N VAL A 90 14.37 0.08 -10.15
CA VAL A 90 13.27 0.63 -9.35
C VAL A 90 13.87 1.47 -8.21
N VAL A 91 13.65 2.78 -8.24
CA VAL A 91 14.23 3.73 -7.27
C VAL A 91 13.19 4.35 -6.34
N GLY A 92 11.91 4.16 -6.62
CA GLY A 92 10.85 4.72 -5.78
C GLY A 92 9.57 3.93 -5.88
N PHE A 93 8.71 4.10 -4.86
CA PHE A 93 7.45 3.41 -4.77
C PHE A 93 6.43 4.28 -4.02
N THR A 94 5.23 4.39 -4.55
CA THR A 94 4.12 5.13 -3.94
C THR A 94 2.83 4.35 -4.11
N SER A 95 1.99 4.33 -3.05
CA SER A 95 0.67 3.73 -3.09
C SER A 95 -0.40 4.79 -2.81
N LYS A 96 -1.50 4.73 -3.55
CA LYS A 96 -2.67 5.61 -3.35
C LYS A 96 -3.91 4.76 -3.17
N ASN A 97 -4.64 4.99 -2.08
CA ASN A 97 -5.91 4.32 -1.75
C ASN A 97 -5.80 2.79 -1.69
N CYS A 98 -4.66 2.28 -1.22
CA CYS A 98 -4.42 0.84 -1.04
C CYS A 98 -4.63 0.44 0.41
N PHE A 99 -5.31 -0.69 0.63
CA PHE A 99 -5.55 -1.26 1.96
C PHE A 99 -4.90 -2.62 2.09
#